data_8c99546fb30b32aa6f43cf4d6b00260a
#
_entry.id   8c99546fb30b32aa6f43cf4d6b00260a
#
_cell.length_a   1.000
_cell.length_b   1.000
_cell.length_c   1.000
_cell.angle_alpha   90.00
_cell.angle_beta   90.00
_cell.angle_gamma   90.00
#
_symmetry.space_group_name_H-M   'P 1'
#
loop_
_entity.id
_entity.type
_entity.pdbx_description
1 polymer ?
#
loop_
_entity_poly.entity_id
_entity_poly.type
_entity_poly.pdbx_seq_one_letter_code
_entity_poly.pdbx_strand_id
1 'polypeptide(L)'
;MWRWPPGCPCSRAGLPLALYTDLAPVQWGKLLLNLKNPVNALSRLPRRAELMQRDWRRCFAALMDEALGVLRAAGIDPARMAPVPPRWLPTLLRLPDALFTRVAARMLRIDEKARSSMADDVALGRRTEIDALCGEVVRLARARGLAAPRNARMVQLLDGRWPEAPPVMTAGELWSALKRA
;
A
#
# COMPACT_ATOMS: atom_id res chain seq x y z
N MET A 1 -0.15 -26.30 3.93
CA MET A 1 1.02 -25.68 4.57
C MET A 1 2.13 -26.73 4.63
N TRP A 2 3.10 -26.68 3.75
CA TRP A 2 4.24 -27.60 3.74
C TRP A 2 5.25 -27.18 4.80
N ARG A 3 5.68 -28.11 5.64
CA ARG A 3 6.80 -27.92 6.58
C ARG A 3 8.05 -28.55 5.97
N TRP A 4 9.18 -27.88 6.08
CA TRP A 4 10.46 -28.43 5.69
C TRP A 4 10.76 -29.73 6.44
N PRO A 5 11.39 -30.73 5.76
CA PRO A 5 11.88 -31.90 6.48
C PRO A 5 12.92 -31.47 7.53
N PRO A 6 12.99 -32.14 8.68
CA PRO A 6 14.03 -31.89 9.68
C PRO A 6 15.41 -32.15 9.06
N GLY A 7 16.24 -31.10 9.04
CA GLY A 7 17.60 -31.17 8.47
C GLY A 7 17.95 -30.09 7.43
N CYS A 8 16.99 -29.27 7.00
CA CYS A 8 17.30 -28.14 6.11
C CYS A 8 18.18 -27.08 6.82
N PRO A 9 19.24 -26.53 6.15
CA PRO A 9 20.11 -25.51 6.74
C PRO A 9 19.37 -24.31 7.32
N CYS A 10 18.24 -23.93 6.73
CA CYS A 10 17.42 -22.79 7.18
C CYS A 10 16.67 -23.07 8.51
N SER A 11 16.29 -24.34 8.77
CA SER A 11 15.66 -24.70 10.05
C SER A 11 16.68 -24.71 11.20
N ARG A 12 17.97 -24.95 10.90
CA ARG A 12 19.07 -24.86 11.87
C ARG A 12 19.42 -23.43 12.27
N ALA A 13 19.11 -22.47 11.41
CA ALA A 13 19.32 -21.03 11.70
C ALA A 13 18.23 -20.40 12.58
N GLY A 14 17.25 -21.18 13.05
CA GLY A 14 16.16 -20.68 13.90
C GLY A 14 15.18 -19.73 13.18
N LEU A 15 15.25 -19.64 11.86
CA LEU A 15 14.35 -18.79 11.06
C LEU A 15 13.04 -19.52 10.77
N PRO A 16 11.88 -19.02 11.23
CA PRO A 16 10.60 -19.60 10.89
C PRO A 16 10.29 -19.32 9.41
N LEU A 17 10.51 -20.32 8.55
CA LEU A 17 10.18 -20.25 7.13
C LEU A 17 8.82 -20.88 6.87
N ALA A 18 7.94 -20.13 6.21
CA ALA A 18 6.71 -20.66 5.64
C ALA A 18 6.92 -20.89 4.13
N LEU A 19 6.69 -22.13 3.69
CA LEU A 19 6.74 -22.48 2.27
C LEU A 19 5.35 -22.36 1.68
N TYR A 20 5.28 -21.71 0.53
CA TYR A 20 4.07 -21.55 -0.25
C TYR A 20 4.31 -22.18 -1.64
N THR A 21 3.33 -22.91 -2.15
CA THR A 21 3.31 -23.37 -3.54
C THR A 21 3.04 -22.25 -4.52
N ASP A 22 2.32 -21.21 -4.05
CA ASP A 22 2.05 -19.98 -4.78
C ASP A 22 2.30 -18.78 -3.84
N LEU A 23 3.18 -17.89 -4.25
CA LEU A 23 3.52 -16.67 -3.52
C LEU A 23 2.65 -15.47 -3.91
N ALA A 24 1.89 -15.54 -5.00
CA ALA A 24 1.10 -14.42 -5.49
C ALA A 24 0.13 -13.87 -4.42
N PRO A 25 -0.63 -14.69 -3.66
CA PRO A 25 -1.49 -14.17 -2.60
C PRO A 25 -0.74 -13.37 -1.55
N VAL A 26 0.46 -13.83 -1.16
CA VAL A 26 1.30 -13.17 -0.14
C VAL A 26 1.87 -11.86 -0.67
N GLN A 27 2.38 -11.87 -1.90
CA GLN A 27 2.92 -10.67 -2.56
C GLN A 27 1.85 -9.60 -2.72
N TRP A 28 0.66 -9.97 -3.20
CA TRP A 28 -0.46 -9.04 -3.34
C TRP A 28 -0.99 -8.54 -2.00
N GLY A 29 -1.05 -9.39 -0.99
CA GLY A 29 -1.41 -8.97 0.37
C GLY A 29 -0.46 -7.90 0.93
N LYS A 30 0.86 -8.08 0.72
CA LYS A 30 1.89 -7.10 1.08
C LYS A 30 1.78 -5.82 0.24
N LEU A 31 1.60 -5.96 -1.08
CA LEU A 31 1.46 -4.82 -1.99
C LEU A 31 0.29 -3.93 -1.59
N LEU A 32 -0.89 -4.50 -1.30
CA LEU A 32 -2.06 -3.76 -0.85
C LEU A 32 -1.76 -2.86 0.35
N LEU A 33 -1.03 -3.37 1.35
CA LEU A 33 -0.63 -2.56 2.50
C LEU A 33 0.40 -1.49 2.15
N ASN A 34 1.24 -1.74 1.15
CA ASN A 34 2.27 -0.81 0.71
C ASN A 34 1.72 0.32 -0.19
N LEU A 35 0.48 0.22 -0.70
CA LEU A 35 -0.19 1.34 -1.40
C LEU A 35 -0.36 2.60 -0.55
N LYS A 36 -0.11 2.53 0.77
CA LYS A 36 0.01 3.72 1.62
C LYS A 36 1.31 4.52 1.37
N ASN A 37 2.39 3.86 0.90
CA ASN A 37 3.69 4.50 0.76
C ASN A 37 3.68 5.66 -0.26
N PRO A 38 3.04 5.54 -1.44
CA PRO A 38 2.85 6.65 -2.37
C PRO A 38 2.09 7.84 -1.76
N VAL A 39 1.05 7.58 -0.97
CA VAL A 39 0.30 8.62 -0.27
C VAL A 39 1.20 9.35 0.71
N ASN A 40 1.98 8.59 1.49
CA ASN A 40 2.93 9.14 2.46
C ASN A 40 4.07 9.95 1.79
N ALA A 41 4.51 9.54 0.61
CA ALA A 41 5.53 10.27 -0.14
C ALA A 41 5.05 11.67 -0.56
N LEU A 42 3.77 11.82 -0.93
CA LEU A 42 3.17 13.09 -1.33
C LEU A 42 2.74 13.95 -0.13
N SER A 43 2.29 13.34 0.97
CA SER A 43 1.91 14.07 2.18
C SER A 43 3.11 14.61 2.95
N ARG A 44 4.24 13.90 2.91
CA ARG A 44 5.44 14.10 3.73
C ARG A 44 5.19 14.13 5.24
N LEU A 45 4.01 13.76 5.67
CA LEU A 45 3.67 13.66 7.07
C LEU A 45 4.30 12.41 7.71
N PRO A 46 4.59 12.43 9.01
CA PRO A 46 4.84 11.20 9.75
C PRO A 46 3.66 10.23 9.59
N ARG A 47 3.94 8.94 9.40
CA ARG A 47 2.91 7.91 9.09
C ARG A 47 1.75 7.92 10.08
N ARG A 48 2.03 8.14 11.37
CA ARG A 48 0.99 8.22 12.38
C ARG A 48 0.09 9.42 12.17
N ALA A 49 0.68 10.60 11.95
CA ALA A 49 -0.06 11.85 11.72
C ALA A 49 -0.94 11.77 10.48
N GLU A 50 -0.46 11.13 9.40
CA GLU A 50 -1.22 10.87 8.19
C GLU A 50 -2.41 9.94 8.45
N LEU A 51 -2.18 8.81 9.14
CA LEU A 51 -3.24 7.85 9.45
C LEU A 51 -4.28 8.39 10.43
N MET A 52 -3.97 9.39 11.24
CA MET A 52 -4.94 10.05 12.13
C MET A 52 -5.91 10.95 11.38
N GLN A 53 -5.65 11.31 10.13
CA GLN A 53 -6.48 12.18 9.31
C GLN A 53 -7.28 11.38 8.28
N ARG A 54 -8.60 11.43 8.37
CA ARG A 54 -9.53 10.67 7.51
C ARG A 54 -9.32 10.92 6.02
N ASP A 55 -9.00 12.14 5.62
CA ASP A 55 -8.90 12.48 4.21
C ASP A 55 -7.70 11.78 3.53
N TRP A 56 -6.58 11.63 4.23
CA TRP A 56 -5.47 10.82 3.76
C TRP A 56 -5.83 9.34 3.69
N ARG A 57 -6.52 8.83 4.71
CA ARG A 57 -7.00 7.44 4.70
C ARG A 57 -7.96 7.15 3.56
N ARG A 58 -8.78 8.14 3.15
CA ARG A 58 -9.67 8.02 1.99
C ARG A 58 -8.90 7.88 0.69
N CYS A 59 -7.80 8.60 0.51
CA CYS A 59 -6.91 8.46 -0.65
C CYS A 59 -6.33 7.04 -0.70
N PHE A 60 -5.77 6.56 0.41
CA PHE A 60 -5.25 5.19 0.50
C PHE A 60 -6.34 4.14 0.25
N ALA A 61 -7.51 4.30 0.85
CA ALA A 61 -8.66 3.40 0.65
C ALA A 61 -9.10 3.33 -0.82
N ALA A 62 -9.04 4.43 -1.55
CA ALA A 62 -9.43 4.47 -2.96
C ALA A 62 -8.46 3.68 -3.86
N LEU A 63 -7.15 3.76 -3.61
CA LEU A 63 -6.15 2.96 -4.31
C LEU A 63 -6.32 1.47 -4.02
N MET A 64 -6.59 1.14 -2.75
CA MET A 64 -6.78 -0.24 -2.31
C MET A 64 -8.06 -0.85 -2.88
N ASP A 65 -9.19 -0.11 -2.93
CA ASP A 65 -10.44 -0.59 -3.54
C ASP A 65 -10.26 -0.93 -5.01
N GLU A 66 -9.57 -0.07 -5.75
CA GLU A 66 -9.30 -0.31 -7.16
C GLU A 66 -8.42 -1.56 -7.33
N ALA A 67 -7.34 -1.69 -6.56
CA ALA A 67 -6.49 -2.87 -6.58
C ALA A 67 -7.25 -4.16 -6.21
N LEU A 68 -8.10 -4.13 -5.18
CA LEU A 68 -8.95 -5.27 -4.80
C LEU A 68 -9.97 -5.64 -5.89
N GLY A 69 -10.50 -4.67 -6.62
CA GLY A 69 -11.35 -4.90 -7.77
C GLY A 69 -10.61 -5.65 -8.89
N VAL A 70 -9.40 -5.21 -9.20
CA VAL A 70 -8.52 -5.84 -10.21
C VAL A 70 -8.14 -7.26 -9.78
N LEU A 71 -7.75 -7.46 -8.52
CA LEU A 71 -7.40 -8.79 -7.98
C LEU A 71 -8.56 -9.77 -8.07
N ARG A 72 -9.78 -9.31 -7.71
CA ARG A 72 -10.99 -10.12 -7.82
C ARG A 72 -11.25 -10.57 -9.25
N ALA A 73 -11.14 -9.66 -10.22
CA ALA A 73 -11.29 -9.98 -11.64
C ALA A 73 -10.19 -10.91 -12.15
N ALA A 74 -9.01 -10.88 -11.54
CA ALA A 74 -7.90 -11.77 -11.84
C ALA A 74 -8.01 -13.15 -11.16
N GLY A 75 -8.99 -13.36 -10.27
CA GLY A 75 -9.13 -14.59 -9.49
C GLY A 75 -8.06 -14.75 -8.40
N ILE A 76 -7.42 -13.64 -7.97
CA ILE A 76 -6.37 -13.63 -6.95
C ILE A 76 -6.99 -13.21 -5.61
N ASP A 77 -6.92 -14.11 -4.61
CA ASP A 77 -7.31 -13.79 -3.23
C ASP A 77 -6.06 -13.39 -2.43
N PRO A 78 -5.88 -12.11 -2.09
CA PRO A 78 -4.69 -11.65 -1.41
C PRO A 78 -4.63 -12.17 0.03
N ALA A 79 -3.46 -12.65 0.45
CA ALA A 79 -3.25 -13.17 1.78
C ALA A 79 -3.49 -12.10 2.86
N ARG A 80 -4.02 -12.53 3.99
CA ARG A 80 -4.24 -11.66 5.15
C ARG A 80 -2.92 -11.30 5.81
N MET A 81 -2.50 -10.04 5.66
CA MET A 81 -1.25 -9.49 6.22
C MET A 81 -1.51 -8.54 7.40
N ALA A 82 -2.77 -8.32 7.76
CA ALA A 82 -3.21 -7.45 8.87
C ALA A 82 -4.24 -8.18 9.73
N PRO A 83 -4.56 -7.71 10.94
CA PRO A 83 -5.62 -8.29 11.78
C PRO A 83 -6.99 -8.34 11.10
N VAL A 84 -7.22 -7.48 10.11
CA VAL A 84 -8.45 -7.38 9.33
C VAL A 84 -8.25 -7.98 7.93
N PRO A 85 -9.20 -8.75 7.39
CA PRO A 85 -9.14 -9.24 6.01
C PRO A 85 -8.98 -8.10 5.00
N PRO A 86 -8.23 -8.29 3.90
CA PRO A 86 -7.95 -7.24 2.92
C PRO A 86 -9.20 -6.51 2.41
N ARG A 87 -10.29 -7.24 2.15
CA ARG A 87 -11.57 -6.69 1.67
C ARG A 87 -12.23 -5.67 2.60
N TRP A 88 -11.94 -5.72 3.90
CA TRP A 88 -12.51 -4.80 4.88
C TRP A 88 -11.63 -3.58 5.19
N LEU A 89 -10.37 -3.63 4.79
CA LEU A 89 -9.40 -2.54 5.05
C LEU A 89 -9.86 -1.18 4.48
N PRO A 90 -10.37 -1.07 3.24
CA PRO A 90 -10.85 0.21 2.73
C PRO A 90 -12.02 0.80 3.54
N THR A 91 -12.92 -0.06 4.01
CA THR A 91 -14.03 0.36 4.88
C THR A 91 -13.51 0.87 6.21
N LEU A 92 -12.58 0.14 6.83
CA LEU A 92 -11.94 0.55 8.09
C LEU A 92 -11.23 1.90 7.93
N LEU A 93 -10.49 2.11 6.83
CA LEU A 93 -9.78 3.35 6.56
C LEU A 93 -10.70 4.56 6.40
N ARG A 94 -11.95 4.36 5.99
CA ARG A 94 -12.96 5.43 5.81
C ARG A 94 -13.70 5.81 7.08
N LEU A 95 -13.51 5.10 8.17
CA LEU A 95 -14.16 5.42 9.44
C LEU A 95 -13.84 6.86 9.89
N PRO A 96 -14.76 7.53 10.60
CA PRO A 96 -14.48 8.78 11.29
C PRO A 96 -13.27 8.64 12.22
N ASP A 97 -12.52 9.72 12.44
CA ASP A 97 -11.25 9.69 13.16
C ASP A 97 -11.37 9.07 14.55
N ALA A 98 -12.40 9.45 15.32
CA ALA A 98 -12.62 8.91 16.65
C ALA A 98 -12.86 7.39 16.66
N LEU A 99 -13.60 6.87 15.67
CA LEU A 99 -13.89 5.44 15.56
C LEU A 99 -12.66 4.67 15.03
N PHE A 100 -11.98 5.22 14.05
CA PHE A 100 -10.76 4.64 13.50
C PHE A 100 -9.70 4.48 14.60
N THR A 101 -9.48 5.52 15.41
CA THR A 101 -8.49 5.50 16.49
C THR A 101 -8.75 4.37 17.48
N ARG A 102 -10.01 4.14 17.84
CA ARG A 102 -10.40 3.05 18.77
C ARG A 102 -10.13 1.67 18.15
N VAL A 103 -10.55 1.47 16.91
CA VAL A 103 -10.43 0.16 16.23
C VAL A 103 -8.98 -0.12 15.82
N ALA A 104 -8.26 0.89 15.38
CA ALA A 104 -6.89 0.77 14.88
C ALA A 104 -5.82 1.00 15.96
N ALA A 105 -6.17 1.13 17.23
CA ALA A 105 -5.23 1.46 18.32
C ALA A 105 -3.98 0.54 18.35
N ARG A 106 -4.15 -0.74 18.03
CA ARG A 106 -3.03 -1.69 17.92
C ARG A 106 -2.16 -1.45 16.69
N MET A 107 -2.75 -0.98 15.58
CA MET A 107 -2.05 -0.67 14.32
C MET A 107 -1.33 0.67 14.40
N LEU A 108 -1.78 1.56 15.29
CA LEU A 108 -1.23 2.90 15.50
C LEU A 108 -0.02 2.92 16.46
N ARG A 109 0.43 1.76 16.95
CA ARG A 109 1.71 1.63 17.68
C ARG A 109 2.90 1.71 16.71
N ILE A 110 2.90 2.75 15.89
CA ILE A 110 3.98 3.08 14.95
C ILE A 110 4.79 4.19 15.60
N ASP A 111 6.10 4.15 15.43
CA ASP A 111 6.97 5.24 15.83
C ASP A 111 6.43 6.57 15.26
N GLU A 112 6.30 7.57 16.11
CA GLU A 112 5.74 8.89 15.76
C GLU A 112 6.49 9.57 14.62
N LYS A 113 7.79 9.33 14.50
CA LYS A 113 8.67 9.89 13.47
C LYS A 113 8.81 9.01 12.23
N ALA A 114 8.26 7.78 12.24
CA ALA A 114 8.44 6.85 11.13
C ALA A 114 7.81 7.39 9.83
N ARG A 115 8.60 7.41 8.75
CA ARG A 115 8.21 7.70 7.38
C ARG A 115 8.23 6.42 6.55
N SER A 116 7.68 6.46 5.34
CA SER A 116 7.88 5.37 4.40
C SER A 116 9.25 5.49 3.71
N SER A 117 9.85 4.37 3.30
CA SER A 117 11.06 4.38 2.47
C SER A 117 10.88 5.25 1.22
N MET A 118 9.70 5.18 0.61
CA MET A 118 9.38 6.00 -0.57
C MET A 118 9.38 7.50 -0.26
N ALA A 119 8.93 7.93 0.92
CA ALA A 119 9.00 9.34 1.34
C ALA A 119 10.45 9.81 1.52
N ASP A 120 11.32 8.92 2.00
CA ASP A 120 12.76 9.20 2.12
C ASP A 120 13.43 9.23 0.75
N ASP A 121 13.09 8.32 -0.17
CA ASP A 121 13.59 8.33 -1.55
C ASP A 121 13.22 9.63 -2.28
N VAL A 122 11.96 10.07 -2.15
CA VAL A 122 11.48 11.34 -2.69
C VAL A 122 12.25 12.53 -2.08
N ALA A 123 12.45 12.52 -0.77
CA ALA A 123 13.20 13.60 -0.10
C ALA A 123 14.68 13.69 -0.53
N LEU A 124 15.25 12.54 -0.94
CA LEU A 124 16.63 12.42 -1.42
C LEU A 124 16.76 12.55 -2.95
N GLY A 125 15.67 12.85 -3.67
CA GLY A 125 15.66 12.92 -5.13
C GLY A 125 15.91 11.57 -5.81
N ARG A 126 15.68 10.46 -5.13
CA ARG A 126 15.88 9.11 -5.64
C ARG A 126 14.65 8.62 -6.39
N ARG A 127 14.87 7.70 -7.34
CA ARG A 127 13.77 7.00 -8.00
C ARG A 127 13.00 6.16 -6.99
N THR A 128 11.67 6.26 -7.03
CA THR A 128 10.77 5.54 -6.13
C THR A 128 10.42 4.15 -6.66
N GLU A 129 9.90 3.28 -5.79
CA GLU A 129 9.32 1.96 -6.14
C GLU A 129 7.87 2.07 -6.66
N ILE A 130 7.42 3.24 -7.10
CA ILE A 130 6.01 3.46 -7.48
C ILE A 130 5.55 2.48 -8.56
N ASP A 131 6.43 2.15 -9.51
CA ASP A 131 6.14 1.22 -10.59
C ASP A 131 5.95 -0.22 -10.07
N ALA A 132 6.71 -0.64 -9.06
CA ALA A 132 6.55 -1.95 -8.41
C ALA A 132 5.31 -2.03 -7.49
N LEU A 133 4.66 -0.92 -7.17
CA LEU A 133 3.45 -0.86 -6.36
C LEU A 133 2.22 -0.54 -7.22
N CYS A 134 1.95 0.73 -7.46
CA CYS A 134 0.80 1.16 -8.26
C CYS A 134 0.92 0.71 -9.72
N GLY A 135 2.14 0.70 -10.30
CA GLY A 135 2.39 0.22 -11.64
C GLY A 135 2.02 -1.25 -11.82
N GLU A 136 2.26 -2.10 -10.81
CA GLU A 136 1.87 -3.51 -10.86
C GLU A 136 0.34 -3.69 -10.89
N VAL A 137 -0.41 -2.90 -10.13
CA VAL A 137 -1.87 -2.88 -10.21
C VAL A 137 -2.35 -2.51 -11.61
N VAL A 138 -1.72 -1.50 -12.22
CA VAL A 138 -2.05 -1.06 -13.59
C VAL A 138 -1.73 -2.14 -14.62
N ARG A 139 -0.58 -2.83 -14.49
CA ARG A 139 -0.20 -3.94 -15.38
C ARG A 139 -1.20 -5.09 -15.30
N LEU A 140 -1.56 -5.50 -14.08
CA LEU A 140 -2.55 -6.56 -13.89
C LEU A 140 -3.91 -6.17 -14.45
N ALA A 141 -4.36 -4.93 -14.22
CA ALA A 141 -5.62 -4.41 -14.77
C ALA A 141 -5.63 -4.53 -16.30
N ARG A 142 -4.59 -4.02 -16.97
CA ARG A 142 -4.45 -4.10 -18.43
C ARG A 142 -4.46 -5.54 -18.94
N ALA A 143 -3.77 -6.45 -18.27
CA ALA A 143 -3.74 -7.88 -18.63
C ALA A 143 -5.13 -8.55 -18.51
N ARG A 144 -6.07 -7.93 -17.79
CA ARG A 144 -7.46 -8.38 -17.62
C ARG A 144 -8.48 -7.55 -18.39
N GLY A 145 -8.05 -6.65 -19.28
CA GLY A 145 -8.94 -5.75 -20.02
C GLY A 145 -9.64 -4.72 -19.13
N LEU A 146 -9.07 -4.40 -17.97
CA LEU A 146 -9.60 -3.44 -17.00
C LEU A 146 -8.75 -2.17 -16.97
N ALA A 147 -9.32 -1.11 -16.39
CA ALA A 147 -8.59 0.11 -16.06
C ALA A 147 -8.33 0.20 -14.55
N ALA A 148 -7.19 0.82 -14.18
CA ALA A 148 -6.85 1.18 -12.82
C ALA A 148 -6.41 2.66 -12.79
N PRO A 149 -7.35 3.60 -13.04
CA PRO A 149 -7.03 5.00 -13.27
C PRO A 149 -6.39 5.68 -12.05
N ARG A 150 -6.84 5.37 -10.83
CA ARG A 150 -6.28 5.97 -9.61
C ARG A 150 -4.84 5.52 -9.35
N ASN A 151 -4.56 4.24 -9.52
CA ASN A 151 -3.19 3.72 -9.42
C ASN A 151 -2.32 4.27 -10.56
N ALA A 152 -2.84 4.39 -11.77
CA ALA A 152 -2.13 5.03 -12.89
C ALA A 152 -1.83 6.50 -12.59
N ARG A 153 -2.77 7.24 -11.96
CA ARG A 153 -2.54 8.62 -11.54
C ARG A 153 -1.44 8.74 -10.49
N MET A 154 -1.37 7.82 -9.54
CA MET A 154 -0.28 7.78 -8.56
C MET A 154 1.09 7.55 -9.23
N VAL A 155 1.14 6.66 -10.23
CA VAL A 155 2.37 6.47 -11.03
C VAL A 155 2.77 7.80 -11.67
N GLN A 156 1.86 8.48 -12.37
CA GLN A 156 2.15 9.79 -12.99
C GLN A 156 2.65 10.86 -12.02
N LEU A 157 2.12 10.86 -10.77
CA LEU A 157 2.51 11.82 -9.74
C LEU A 157 3.89 11.53 -9.14
N LEU A 158 4.38 10.30 -9.21
CA LEU A 158 5.61 9.85 -8.56
C LEU A 158 6.62 9.17 -9.50
N ASP A 159 6.27 9.02 -10.79
CA ASP A 159 7.17 8.48 -11.81
C ASP A 159 8.03 9.61 -12.37
N GLY A 160 9.15 9.85 -11.72
CA GLY A 160 10.10 10.86 -12.17
C GLY A 160 11.43 10.77 -11.43
N ARG A 161 12.50 11.21 -12.10
CA ARG A 161 13.70 11.69 -11.43
C ARG A 161 13.45 13.17 -11.14
N TRP A 162 13.27 13.50 -9.88
CA TRP A 162 13.00 14.86 -9.47
C TRP A 162 14.34 15.56 -9.21
N PRO A 163 14.74 16.56 -10.01
CA PRO A 163 15.86 17.43 -9.63
C PRO A 163 15.53 18.20 -8.36
N GLU A 164 14.24 18.48 -8.15
CA GLU A 164 13.67 18.97 -6.89
C GLU A 164 12.56 18.02 -6.46
N ALA A 165 12.45 17.76 -5.16
CA ALA A 165 11.42 16.87 -4.65
C ALA A 165 10.01 17.31 -5.10
N PRO A 166 9.10 16.38 -5.47
CA PRO A 166 7.77 16.72 -5.93
C PRO A 166 7.05 17.63 -4.91
N PRO A 167 6.14 18.50 -5.36
CA PRO A 167 5.43 19.39 -4.46
C PRO A 167 4.67 18.59 -3.40
N VAL A 168 4.69 19.09 -2.17
CA VAL A 168 3.86 18.54 -1.09
C VAL A 168 2.41 18.77 -1.46
N MET A 169 1.60 17.73 -1.41
CA MET A 169 0.15 17.82 -1.65
C MET A 169 -0.60 17.84 -0.33
N THR A 170 -1.72 18.55 -0.33
CA THR A 170 -2.75 18.37 0.70
C THR A 170 -3.60 17.14 0.39
N ALA A 171 -4.29 16.59 1.38
CA ALA A 171 -5.19 15.47 1.17
C ALA A 171 -6.33 15.79 0.18
N GLY A 172 -6.80 17.05 0.17
CA GLY A 172 -7.83 17.52 -0.76
C GLY A 172 -7.35 17.58 -2.21
N GLU A 173 -6.13 18.04 -2.44
CA GLU A 173 -5.50 18.04 -3.78
C GLU A 173 -5.30 16.62 -4.31
N LEU A 174 -4.74 15.74 -3.49
CA LEU A 174 -4.56 14.33 -3.86
C LEU A 174 -5.91 13.66 -4.15
N TRP A 175 -6.89 13.85 -3.26
CA TRP A 175 -8.23 13.31 -3.47
C TRP A 175 -8.86 13.78 -4.77
N SER A 176 -8.72 15.08 -5.09
CA SER A 176 -9.20 15.66 -6.33
C SER A 176 -8.49 15.10 -7.55
N ALA A 177 -7.19 14.87 -7.47
CA ALA A 177 -6.40 14.22 -8.52
C ALA A 177 -6.84 12.77 -8.79
N LEU A 178 -7.13 12.01 -7.73
CA LEU A 178 -7.59 10.61 -7.82
C LEU A 178 -9.04 10.46 -8.29
N LYS A 179 -9.86 11.50 -8.13
CA LYS A 179 -11.26 11.51 -8.61
C LYS A 179 -11.36 11.82 -10.10
N ARG A 180 -10.44 12.63 -10.63
CA ARG A 180 -10.42 13.03 -12.05
C ARG A 180 -9.72 12.00 -12.95
N ALA A 181 -9.14 10.97 -12.38
CA ALA A 181 -8.51 9.86 -13.09
C ALA A 181 -9.60 8.79 -13.53
#